data_a047b9bd547566e4cf4d09e2e0b9a5bb
#
_entry.id   a047b9bd547566e4cf4d09e2e0b9a5bb
#
_cell.length_a   1.000
_cell.length_b   1.000
_cell.length_c   1.000
_cell.angle_alpha   90.00
_cell.angle_beta   90.00
_cell.angle_gamma   90.00
#
_symmetry.space_group_name_H-M   'P 1'
#
loop_
_entity.id
_entity.type
_entity.pdbx_description
1 polymer ?
#
loop_
_entity_poly.entity_id
_entity_poly.type
_entity_poly.pdbx_seq_one_letter_code
_entity_poly.pdbx_strand_id
1 'polypeptide(L)'
;MSSKKNSQVLSALSDAMADAVEEAAAGTVLINARRRFPASGIAYAPNLVLTASHVVEREEDIPVGLPTGDQVKAALVGRDPGSDIAVIRTESALPAVVEPAGAGARSGQLVLALGRPSEEGIQASLGIVSAINGPVHTRRGGVLESHIRTDAIPYPGFSGGPLIDGSGQVLGMNTSGLPRGASIAIPVKLGLKVAEALVKHGSVRRGYLGVRSQPVEIPLNQQSGLDREQAIGLL
;
A
#
# COMPACT_ATOMS: atom_id res chain seq x y z
N MET A 1 26.07 30.33 19.69
CA MET A 1 26.56 29.28 18.76
C MET A 1 25.61 28.08 18.62
N SER A 2 24.92 27.63 19.66
CA SER A 2 23.98 26.47 19.63
C SER A 2 22.79 26.70 18.68
N SER A 3 22.16 27.86 18.68
CA SER A 3 20.93 28.14 17.88
C SER A 3 21.17 28.07 16.36
N LYS A 4 22.28 28.58 15.84
CA LYS A 4 22.63 28.50 14.41
C LYS A 4 22.88 27.07 13.96
N LYS A 5 23.53 26.25 14.80
CA LYS A 5 23.81 24.84 14.49
C LYS A 5 22.52 24.02 14.44
N ASN A 6 21.61 24.27 15.38
CA ASN A 6 20.29 23.60 15.39
C ASN A 6 19.42 23.98 14.18
N SER A 7 19.45 25.26 13.78
CA SER A 7 18.76 25.73 12.57
C SER A 7 19.29 25.05 11.31
N GLN A 8 20.62 24.85 11.20
CA GLN A 8 21.22 24.15 10.06
C GLN A 8 20.81 22.67 9.99
N VAL A 9 20.73 21.98 11.13
CA VAL A 9 20.31 20.57 11.19
C VAL A 9 18.84 20.42 10.76
N LEU A 10 17.96 21.30 11.22
CA LEU A 10 16.54 21.29 10.85
C LEU A 10 16.33 21.60 9.36
N SER A 11 17.09 22.58 8.82
CA SER A 11 17.04 22.88 7.38
C SER A 11 17.50 21.67 6.56
N ALA A 12 18.64 21.07 6.89
CA ALA A 12 19.15 19.90 6.18
C ALA A 12 18.19 18.70 6.22
N LEU A 13 17.52 18.48 7.36
CA LEU A 13 16.49 17.45 7.46
C LEU A 13 15.28 17.75 6.56
N SER A 14 14.84 19.02 6.56
CA SER A 14 13.71 19.45 5.70
C SER A 14 14.04 19.30 4.22
N ASP A 15 15.24 19.69 3.82
CA ASP A 15 15.70 19.58 2.43
C ASP A 15 15.80 18.10 2.02
N ALA A 16 16.39 17.25 2.85
CA ALA A 16 16.48 15.81 2.60
C ALA A 16 15.09 15.14 2.47
N MET A 17 14.10 15.59 3.23
CA MET A 17 12.72 15.10 3.09
C MET A 17 12.08 15.55 1.78
N ALA A 18 12.32 16.79 1.35
CA ALA A 18 11.81 17.29 0.07
C ALA A 18 12.44 16.53 -1.10
N ASP A 19 13.76 16.31 -1.06
CA ASP A 19 14.49 15.53 -2.07
C ASP A 19 13.95 14.08 -2.16
N ALA A 20 13.70 13.44 -1.01
CA ALA A 20 13.12 12.09 -0.96
C ALA A 20 11.72 12.03 -1.59
N VAL A 21 10.91 13.07 -1.39
CA VAL A 21 9.59 13.19 -2.05
C VAL A 21 9.73 13.37 -3.55
N GLU A 22 10.64 14.22 -4.02
CA GLU A 22 10.88 14.45 -5.44
C GLU A 22 11.34 13.18 -6.15
N GLU A 23 12.26 12.43 -5.56
CA GLU A 23 12.75 11.16 -6.09
C GLU A 23 11.61 10.14 -6.24
N ALA A 24 10.85 9.89 -5.18
CA ALA A 24 9.75 8.94 -5.22
C ALA A 24 8.55 9.43 -6.08
N ALA A 25 8.37 10.75 -6.22
CA ALA A 25 7.32 11.33 -7.05
C ALA A 25 7.47 10.99 -8.52
N ALA A 26 8.72 10.80 -9.00
CA ALA A 26 9.00 10.44 -10.38
C ALA A 26 8.39 9.09 -10.80
N GLY A 27 8.27 8.15 -9.87
CA GLY A 27 7.64 6.85 -10.09
C GLY A 27 6.26 6.70 -9.43
N THR A 28 5.68 7.78 -8.88
CA THR A 28 4.32 7.76 -8.31
C THR A 28 3.33 8.33 -9.33
N VAL A 29 2.39 7.49 -9.78
CA VAL A 29 1.42 7.80 -10.84
C VAL A 29 0.01 7.97 -10.29
N LEU A 30 -0.83 8.72 -11.01
CA LEU A 30 -2.25 8.85 -10.77
C LEU A 30 -2.99 7.69 -11.46
N ILE A 31 -3.92 7.04 -10.75
CA ILE A 31 -4.74 5.94 -11.27
C ILE A 31 -6.21 6.37 -11.29
N ASN A 32 -6.78 6.50 -12.47
CA ASN A 32 -8.20 6.83 -12.63
C ASN A 32 -9.01 5.58 -13.02
N ALA A 33 -9.03 4.58 -12.12
CA ALA A 33 -9.68 3.29 -12.35
C ALA A 33 -11.07 3.16 -11.69
N ARG A 34 -11.58 4.22 -11.05
CA ARG A 34 -12.88 4.22 -10.36
C ARG A 34 -13.65 5.52 -10.62
N ARG A 35 -14.98 5.51 -10.34
CA ARG A 35 -15.88 6.62 -10.69
C ARG A 35 -15.71 7.89 -9.84
N ARG A 36 -15.33 7.77 -8.57
CA ARG A 36 -15.37 8.91 -7.62
C ARG A 36 -14.09 9.69 -7.54
N PHE A 37 -13.04 9.10 -7.02
CA PHE A 37 -11.76 9.77 -6.79
C PHE A 37 -10.64 8.95 -7.39
N PRO A 38 -9.72 9.58 -8.10
CA PRO A 38 -8.49 8.93 -8.49
C PRO A 38 -7.76 8.35 -7.28
N ALA A 39 -6.86 7.45 -7.56
CA ALA A 39 -5.98 6.83 -6.58
C ALA A 39 -4.54 6.97 -7.05
N SER A 40 -3.61 6.39 -6.31
CA SER A 40 -2.20 6.42 -6.64
C SER A 40 -1.71 5.04 -7.04
N GLY A 41 -0.55 4.99 -7.69
CA GLY A 41 0.15 3.78 -8.02
C GLY A 41 1.66 3.96 -7.95
N ILE A 42 2.35 2.86 -7.81
CA ILE A 42 3.80 2.76 -7.71
C ILE A 42 4.32 2.10 -8.99
N ALA A 43 5.02 2.83 -9.84
CA ALA A 43 5.75 2.28 -10.97
C ALA A 43 6.94 1.47 -10.43
N TYR A 44 6.88 0.14 -10.52
CA TYR A 44 7.93 -0.76 -10.02
C TYR A 44 8.69 -1.50 -11.13
N ALA A 45 8.24 -1.37 -12.37
CA ALA A 45 8.90 -1.85 -13.56
C ALA A 45 8.53 -0.93 -14.74
N PRO A 46 9.24 -1.00 -15.88
CA PRO A 46 9.07 -0.05 -16.99
C PRO A 46 7.64 0.16 -17.50
N ASN A 47 6.78 -0.84 -17.35
CA ASN A 47 5.37 -0.76 -17.76
C ASN A 47 4.41 -1.40 -16.76
N LEU A 48 4.82 -1.58 -15.50
CA LEU A 48 3.99 -2.20 -14.46
C LEU A 48 3.84 -1.25 -13.28
N VAL A 49 2.60 -1.11 -12.83
CA VAL A 49 2.23 -0.30 -11.67
C VAL A 49 1.56 -1.17 -10.63
N LEU A 50 2.06 -1.09 -9.40
CA LEU A 50 1.45 -1.65 -8.21
C LEU A 50 0.44 -0.64 -7.67
N THR A 51 -0.78 -1.09 -7.34
CA THR A 51 -1.81 -0.26 -6.71
C THR A 51 -2.70 -1.08 -5.79
N ALA A 52 -3.59 -0.43 -5.06
CA ALA A 52 -4.53 -1.12 -4.19
C ALA A 52 -5.68 -1.75 -4.99
N SER A 53 -6.04 -2.99 -4.67
CA SER A 53 -7.11 -3.73 -5.37
C SER A 53 -8.47 -3.03 -5.27
N HIS A 54 -8.77 -2.42 -4.11
CA HIS A 54 -10.07 -1.77 -3.89
C HIS A 54 -10.29 -0.49 -4.70
N VAL A 55 -9.24 0.06 -5.32
CA VAL A 55 -9.35 1.27 -6.16
C VAL A 55 -9.47 0.95 -7.65
N VAL A 56 -9.35 -0.32 -8.04
CA VAL A 56 -9.45 -0.76 -9.44
C VAL A 56 -10.85 -1.32 -9.70
N GLU A 57 -11.74 -0.50 -10.27
CA GLU A 57 -13.09 -0.89 -10.68
C GLU A 57 -13.16 -1.23 -12.17
N ARG A 58 -12.26 -0.68 -13.00
CA ARG A 58 -12.13 -0.97 -14.44
C ARG A 58 -10.99 -1.95 -14.67
N GLU A 59 -11.10 -2.76 -15.70
CA GLU A 59 -10.08 -3.74 -16.06
C GLU A 59 -9.30 -3.32 -17.34
N GLU A 60 -9.93 -2.52 -18.18
CA GLU A 60 -9.36 -2.03 -19.44
C GLU A 60 -9.49 -0.51 -19.54
N ASP A 61 -8.72 0.09 -20.45
CA ASP A 61 -8.69 1.52 -20.72
C ASP A 61 -8.58 2.37 -19.44
N ILE A 62 -7.73 1.94 -18.50
CA ILE A 62 -7.48 2.65 -17.26
C ILE A 62 -6.58 3.87 -17.55
N PRO A 63 -7.06 5.12 -17.37
CA PRO A 63 -6.19 6.27 -17.52
C PRO A 63 -5.19 6.35 -16.36
N VAL A 64 -3.91 6.49 -16.71
CA VAL A 64 -2.81 6.66 -15.78
C VAL A 64 -2.13 8.00 -16.05
N GLY A 65 -2.22 8.92 -15.10
CA GLY A 65 -1.55 10.23 -15.18
C GLY A 65 -0.10 10.11 -14.73
N LEU A 66 0.81 10.59 -15.56
CA LEU A 66 2.25 10.57 -15.34
C LEU A 66 2.72 11.84 -14.60
N PRO A 67 3.89 11.78 -13.93
CA PRO A 67 4.51 12.97 -13.33
C PRO A 67 4.80 14.10 -14.32
N THR A 68 4.98 13.77 -15.61
CA THR A 68 5.20 14.72 -16.70
C THR A 68 3.95 15.56 -17.07
N GLY A 69 2.77 15.19 -16.56
CA GLY A 69 1.48 15.74 -16.97
C GLY A 69 0.82 14.99 -18.12
N ASP A 70 1.52 14.04 -18.75
CA ASP A 70 0.96 13.19 -19.78
C ASP A 70 0.05 12.12 -19.19
N GLN A 71 -0.79 11.53 -20.04
CA GLN A 71 -1.66 10.42 -19.68
C GLN A 71 -1.42 9.24 -20.62
N VAL A 72 -1.34 8.04 -20.04
CA VAL A 72 -1.24 6.79 -20.79
C VAL A 72 -2.38 5.85 -20.42
N LYS A 73 -2.74 4.94 -21.31
CA LYS A 73 -3.70 3.89 -21.02
C LYS A 73 -3.03 2.70 -20.37
N ALA A 74 -3.80 1.99 -19.54
CA ALA A 74 -3.38 0.77 -18.90
C ALA A 74 -4.52 -0.26 -18.85
N ALA A 75 -4.15 -1.52 -18.61
CA ALA A 75 -5.08 -2.60 -18.37
C ALA A 75 -4.69 -3.37 -17.08
N LEU A 76 -5.67 -3.98 -16.43
CA LEU A 76 -5.46 -4.83 -15.27
C LEU A 76 -4.74 -6.11 -15.70
N VAL A 77 -3.60 -6.38 -15.07
CA VAL A 77 -2.88 -7.66 -15.21
C VAL A 77 -3.50 -8.71 -14.29
N GLY A 78 -3.82 -8.30 -13.07
CA GLY A 78 -4.45 -9.14 -12.08
C GLY A 78 -4.60 -8.42 -10.74
N ARG A 79 -5.44 -8.99 -9.87
CA ARG A 79 -5.68 -8.46 -8.52
C ARG A 79 -5.84 -9.57 -7.50
N ASP A 80 -5.43 -9.26 -6.29
CA ASP A 80 -5.70 -10.06 -5.11
C ASP A 80 -6.45 -9.25 -4.06
N PRO A 81 -7.79 -9.34 -4.02
CA PRO A 81 -8.59 -8.65 -3.01
C PRO A 81 -8.24 -9.05 -1.58
N GLY A 82 -7.68 -10.24 -1.38
CA GLY A 82 -7.31 -10.75 -0.07
C GLY A 82 -6.10 -10.03 0.53
N SER A 83 -5.15 -9.55 -0.26
CA SER A 83 -4.03 -8.70 0.19
C SER A 83 -4.22 -7.24 -0.17
N ASP A 84 -5.31 -6.87 -0.83
CA ASP A 84 -5.59 -5.55 -1.37
C ASP A 84 -4.54 -5.05 -2.38
N ILE A 85 -4.02 -5.94 -3.21
CA ILE A 85 -3.01 -5.64 -4.22
C ILE A 85 -3.59 -5.84 -5.62
N ALA A 86 -3.27 -4.92 -6.53
CA ALA A 86 -3.50 -5.05 -7.96
C ALA A 86 -2.27 -4.61 -8.75
N VAL A 87 -2.10 -5.19 -9.92
CA VAL A 87 -1.09 -4.82 -10.92
C VAL A 87 -1.80 -4.38 -12.17
N ILE A 88 -1.44 -3.22 -12.69
CA ILE A 88 -1.87 -2.72 -13.99
C ILE A 88 -0.66 -2.59 -14.91
N ARG A 89 -0.89 -2.78 -16.21
CA ARG A 89 0.13 -2.65 -17.25
C ARG A 89 -0.21 -1.47 -18.14
N THR A 90 0.74 -0.54 -18.28
CA THR A 90 0.66 0.59 -19.20
C THR A 90 1.02 0.17 -20.63
N GLU A 91 0.38 0.82 -21.62
CA GLU A 91 0.68 0.61 -23.03
C GLU A 91 2.07 1.15 -23.41
N SER A 92 2.52 2.19 -22.72
CA SER A 92 3.83 2.82 -22.92
C SER A 92 4.72 2.65 -21.69
N ALA A 93 6.03 2.75 -21.88
CA ALA A 93 6.97 2.76 -20.78
C ALA A 93 6.77 3.98 -19.87
N LEU A 94 6.89 3.76 -18.58
CA LEU A 94 6.82 4.79 -17.55
C LEU A 94 8.15 5.56 -17.48
N PRO A 95 8.12 6.87 -17.18
CA PRO A 95 9.32 7.70 -17.19
C PRO A 95 10.34 7.33 -16.10
N ALA A 96 9.87 6.78 -15.00
CA ALA A 96 10.70 6.34 -13.88
C ALA A 96 10.04 5.18 -13.14
N VAL A 97 10.85 4.42 -12.43
CA VAL A 97 10.42 3.41 -11.47
C VAL A 97 10.99 3.76 -10.10
N VAL A 98 10.25 3.43 -9.05
CA VAL A 98 10.72 3.63 -7.68
C VAL A 98 11.56 2.45 -7.21
N GLU A 99 12.52 2.73 -6.34
CA GLU A 99 13.33 1.69 -5.73
C GLU A 99 12.68 1.16 -4.45
N PRO A 100 12.53 -0.16 -4.30
CA PRO A 100 12.11 -0.75 -3.04
C PRO A 100 13.25 -0.66 -2.02
N ALA A 101 12.92 -0.34 -0.77
CA ALA A 101 13.89 -0.30 0.31
C ALA A 101 14.57 -1.67 0.51
N GLY A 102 15.89 -1.67 0.56
CA GLY A 102 16.69 -2.86 0.76
C GLY A 102 16.41 -3.53 2.12
N ALA A 103 16.27 -2.70 3.18
CA ALA A 103 15.90 -3.12 4.52
C ALA A 103 14.39 -2.99 4.76
N GLY A 104 13.84 -3.78 5.69
CA GLY A 104 12.46 -3.61 6.15
C GLY A 104 12.28 -2.36 7.00
N ALA A 105 11.04 -1.88 7.12
CA ALA A 105 10.70 -0.78 8.02
C ALA A 105 11.04 -1.10 9.47
N ARG A 106 11.34 -0.08 10.27
CA ARG A 106 11.62 -0.20 11.71
C ARG A 106 10.74 0.76 12.51
N SER A 107 10.20 0.30 13.65
CA SER A 107 9.42 1.17 14.54
C SER A 107 10.24 2.39 14.97
N GLY A 108 9.62 3.57 14.93
CA GLY A 108 10.27 4.86 15.19
C GLY A 108 10.99 5.48 13.98
N GLN A 109 11.09 4.79 12.85
CA GLN A 109 11.67 5.34 11.62
C GLN A 109 10.77 6.43 11.04
N LEU A 110 11.35 7.58 10.66
CA LEU A 110 10.65 8.62 9.91
C LEU A 110 10.21 8.09 8.56
N VAL A 111 8.99 8.41 8.17
CA VAL A 111 8.40 8.00 6.89
C VAL A 111 7.54 9.11 6.30
N LEU A 112 7.39 9.07 4.98
CA LEU A 112 6.50 9.93 4.22
C LEU A 112 5.49 9.06 3.47
N ALA A 113 4.21 9.28 3.73
CA ALA A 113 3.14 8.70 2.90
C ALA A 113 2.92 9.62 1.70
N LEU A 114 2.99 9.08 0.49
CA LEU A 114 2.82 9.84 -0.73
C LEU A 114 1.59 9.37 -1.51
N GLY A 115 1.04 10.29 -2.31
CA GLY A 115 0.02 10.02 -3.28
C GLY A 115 -0.05 11.08 -4.36
N ARG A 116 -0.57 10.70 -5.53
CA ARG A 116 -0.90 11.58 -6.65
C ARG A 116 -2.39 11.49 -6.91
N PRO A 117 -3.22 12.17 -6.10
CA PRO A 117 -4.68 12.04 -6.19
C PRO A 117 -5.30 12.88 -7.32
N SER A 118 -4.53 13.78 -7.92
CA SER A 118 -4.95 14.67 -9.00
C SER A 118 -3.79 15.05 -9.90
N GLU A 119 -4.09 15.74 -10.99
CA GLU A 119 -3.09 16.30 -11.92
C GLU A 119 -2.28 17.47 -11.31
N GLU A 120 -2.72 18.01 -10.18
CA GLU A 120 -2.00 19.07 -9.44
C GLU A 120 -0.65 18.61 -8.88
N GLY A 121 -0.42 17.29 -8.82
CA GLY A 121 0.89 16.73 -8.48
C GLY A 121 0.90 15.81 -7.27
N ILE A 122 2.13 15.62 -6.77
CA ILE A 122 2.38 14.76 -5.60
C ILE A 122 1.93 15.46 -4.31
N GLN A 123 1.38 14.69 -3.41
CA GLN A 123 1.09 15.11 -2.03
C GLN A 123 1.83 14.20 -1.07
N ALA A 124 2.29 14.76 0.04
CA ALA A 124 3.06 14.06 1.05
C ALA A 124 2.52 14.31 2.46
N SER A 125 2.68 13.34 3.34
CA SER A 125 2.37 13.44 4.76
C SER A 125 3.47 12.75 5.57
N LEU A 126 4.06 13.50 6.51
CA LEU A 126 5.13 13.02 7.38
C LEU A 126 4.57 12.28 8.59
N GLY A 127 5.26 11.23 9.00
CA GLY A 127 5.02 10.49 10.23
C GLY A 127 6.16 9.56 10.59
N ILE A 128 5.88 8.62 11.48
CA ILE A 128 6.80 7.54 11.84
C ILE A 128 6.15 6.18 11.62
N VAL A 129 6.96 5.15 11.52
CA VAL A 129 6.51 3.78 11.68
C VAL A 129 6.12 3.57 13.14
N SER A 130 4.82 3.50 13.42
CA SER A 130 4.31 3.29 14.77
C SER A 130 4.48 1.85 15.25
N ALA A 131 4.33 0.89 14.33
CA ALA A 131 4.51 -0.55 14.62
C ALA A 131 4.64 -1.35 13.31
N ILE A 132 5.28 -2.51 13.42
CA ILE A 132 5.25 -3.57 12.41
C ILE A 132 4.55 -4.76 13.05
N ASN A 133 3.41 -5.13 12.47
CA ASN A 133 2.57 -6.17 13.03
C ASN A 133 2.52 -7.39 12.13
N GLY A 134 2.23 -8.53 12.73
CA GLY A 134 2.04 -9.80 12.08
C GLY A 134 0.71 -9.90 11.33
N PRO A 135 0.21 -11.13 11.14
CA PRO A 135 -0.93 -11.37 10.28
C PRO A 135 -2.19 -10.62 10.69
N VAL A 136 -2.90 -10.08 9.70
CA VAL A 136 -4.20 -9.45 9.86
C VAL A 136 -5.19 -10.00 8.84
N HIS A 137 -6.40 -10.33 9.29
CA HIS A 137 -7.48 -10.73 8.40
C HIS A 137 -8.04 -9.51 7.68
N THR A 138 -8.10 -9.59 6.37
CA THR A 138 -8.66 -8.53 5.54
C THR A 138 -10.17 -8.69 5.40
N ARG A 139 -10.89 -7.61 5.11
CA ARG A 139 -12.35 -7.64 4.97
C ARG A 139 -12.86 -8.58 3.86
N ARG A 140 -12.01 -8.97 2.93
CA ARG A 140 -12.34 -9.84 1.80
C ARG A 140 -11.85 -11.28 1.98
N GLY A 141 -11.65 -11.70 3.25
CA GLY A 141 -11.36 -13.09 3.61
C GLY A 141 -9.91 -13.53 3.35
N GLY A 142 -9.00 -12.58 3.09
CA GLY A 142 -7.57 -12.86 2.99
C GLY A 142 -6.85 -12.67 4.32
N VAL A 143 -5.59 -13.11 4.36
CA VAL A 143 -4.66 -12.84 5.45
C VAL A 143 -3.48 -12.08 4.85
N LEU A 144 -3.21 -10.90 5.37
CA LEU A 144 -1.98 -10.17 5.08
C LEU A 144 -0.94 -10.59 6.12
N GLU A 145 0.15 -11.21 5.67
CA GLU A 145 1.18 -11.81 6.54
C GLU A 145 1.84 -10.80 7.49
N SER A 146 2.00 -9.56 7.04
CA SER A 146 2.52 -8.45 7.84
C SER A 146 2.02 -7.11 7.32
N HIS A 147 2.01 -6.10 8.18
CA HIS A 147 1.67 -4.74 7.79
C HIS A 147 2.44 -3.70 8.61
N ILE A 148 2.67 -2.55 8.00
CA ILE A 148 3.30 -1.39 8.62
C ILE A 148 2.17 -0.47 9.12
N ARG A 149 2.19 -0.11 10.41
CA ARG A 149 1.36 0.96 10.94
C ARG A 149 2.18 2.24 11.01
N THR A 150 1.57 3.33 10.60
CA THR A 150 2.17 4.67 10.66
C THR A 150 1.16 5.68 11.19
N ASP A 151 1.62 6.79 11.70
CA ASP A 151 0.82 7.97 12.03
C ASP A 151 0.86 9.03 10.91
N ALA A 152 1.63 8.80 9.84
CA ALA A 152 1.49 9.57 8.61
C ALA A 152 0.05 9.46 8.09
N ILE A 153 -0.57 10.59 7.77
CA ILE A 153 -1.97 10.65 7.35
C ILE A 153 -2.08 10.30 5.86
N PRO A 154 -2.70 9.17 5.47
CA PRO A 154 -2.97 8.92 4.07
C PRO A 154 -4.21 9.72 3.65
N TYR A 155 -4.01 10.82 2.94
CA TYR A 155 -5.11 11.63 2.40
C TYR A 155 -5.93 10.85 1.37
N PRO A 156 -7.18 11.31 1.05
CA PRO A 156 -7.98 10.71 0.00
C PRO A 156 -7.19 10.61 -1.32
N GLY A 157 -7.17 9.41 -1.92
CA GLY A 157 -6.40 9.14 -3.12
C GLY A 157 -4.98 8.60 -2.91
N PHE A 158 -4.49 8.49 -1.66
CA PHE A 158 -3.16 7.92 -1.36
C PHE A 158 -3.12 6.38 -1.46
N SER A 159 -4.27 5.71 -1.45
CA SER A 159 -4.32 4.25 -1.65
C SER A 159 -3.62 3.85 -2.93
N GLY A 160 -2.68 2.92 -2.83
CA GLY A 160 -1.81 2.47 -3.93
C GLY A 160 -0.51 3.26 -4.06
N GLY A 161 -0.39 4.44 -3.42
CA GLY A 161 0.83 5.24 -3.40
C GLY A 161 1.87 4.71 -2.40
N PRO A 162 3.13 5.16 -2.50
CA PRO A 162 4.20 4.65 -1.66
C PRO A 162 4.20 5.24 -0.25
N LEU A 163 4.63 4.44 0.72
CA LEU A 163 5.19 4.86 1.98
C LEU A 163 6.72 4.76 1.83
N ILE A 164 7.42 5.90 1.92
CA ILE A 164 8.86 5.97 1.70
C ILE A 164 9.62 6.26 2.99
N ASP A 165 10.91 5.97 2.99
CA ASP A 165 11.85 6.42 4.00
C ASP A 165 12.49 7.77 3.63
N GLY A 166 13.40 8.26 4.48
CA GLY A 166 14.09 9.54 4.27
C GLY A 166 15.09 9.55 3.11
N SER A 167 15.29 8.43 2.41
CA SER A 167 16.10 8.32 1.20
C SER A 167 15.26 8.13 -0.07
N GLY A 168 13.93 8.29 0.01
CA GLY A 168 13.03 8.12 -1.13
C GLY A 168 12.70 6.67 -1.48
N GLN A 169 13.28 5.69 -0.77
CA GLN A 169 13.05 4.27 -1.04
C GLN A 169 11.70 3.79 -0.47
N VAL A 170 11.00 2.93 -1.22
CA VAL A 170 9.67 2.46 -0.86
C VAL A 170 9.74 1.36 0.20
N LEU A 171 9.19 1.64 1.37
CA LEU A 171 8.99 0.68 2.47
C LEU A 171 7.69 -0.12 2.30
N GLY A 172 6.66 0.51 1.74
CA GLY A 172 5.35 -0.12 1.59
C GLY A 172 4.40 0.64 0.68
N MET A 173 3.24 0.06 0.42
CA MET A 173 2.13 0.65 -0.32
C MET A 173 1.01 1.07 0.64
N ASN A 174 0.62 2.34 0.60
CA ASN A 174 -0.48 2.86 1.42
C ASN A 174 -1.82 2.22 1.03
N THR A 175 -2.63 1.86 2.01
CA THR A 175 -3.97 1.33 1.76
C THR A 175 -4.98 1.74 2.83
N SER A 176 -6.19 2.06 2.40
CA SER A 176 -7.38 2.23 3.26
C SER A 176 -8.32 1.01 3.22
N GLY A 177 -7.99 -0.02 2.44
CA GLY A 177 -8.80 -1.24 2.27
C GLY A 177 -8.77 -2.21 3.45
N LEU A 178 -7.89 -1.98 4.42
CA LEU A 178 -7.72 -2.77 5.64
C LEU A 178 -8.58 -2.24 6.81
N PRO A 179 -8.62 -2.92 7.97
CA PRO A 179 -9.50 -2.56 9.09
C PRO A 179 -9.40 -1.09 9.53
N ARG A 180 -10.52 -0.49 9.94
CA ARG A 180 -10.64 0.93 10.28
C ARG A 180 -9.77 1.32 11.48
N GLY A 181 -9.28 2.56 11.46
CA GLY A 181 -8.67 3.25 12.61
C GLY A 181 -7.14 3.26 12.63
N ALA A 182 -6.46 2.78 11.60
CA ALA A 182 -5.01 2.90 11.48
C ALA A 182 -4.60 3.26 10.05
N SER A 183 -3.60 4.13 9.92
CA SER A 183 -2.87 4.31 8.68
C SER A 183 -1.99 3.08 8.48
N ILE A 184 -2.25 2.33 7.43
CA ILE A 184 -1.60 1.04 7.15
C ILE A 184 -0.93 1.09 5.79
N ALA A 185 0.26 0.52 5.72
CA ALA A 185 0.92 0.20 4.46
C ALA A 185 1.27 -1.29 4.38
N ILE A 186 1.13 -1.84 3.19
CA ILE A 186 1.54 -3.20 2.85
C ILE A 186 3.05 -3.17 2.58
N PRO A 187 3.88 -3.96 3.28
CA PRO A 187 5.32 -3.98 3.04
C PRO A 187 5.64 -4.22 1.57
N VAL A 188 6.56 -3.42 1.00
CA VAL A 188 6.87 -3.47 -0.44
C VAL A 188 7.30 -4.85 -0.91
N LYS A 189 8.10 -5.56 -0.13
CA LYS A 189 8.54 -6.93 -0.47
C LYS A 189 7.36 -7.91 -0.59
N LEU A 190 6.36 -7.76 0.29
CA LEU A 190 5.13 -8.56 0.20
C LEU A 190 4.30 -8.14 -1.03
N GLY A 191 4.20 -6.83 -1.28
CA GLY A 191 3.53 -6.28 -2.46
C GLY A 191 4.12 -6.82 -3.76
N LEU A 192 5.44 -6.78 -3.90
CA LEU A 192 6.15 -7.27 -5.09
C LEU A 192 6.05 -8.79 -5.26
N LYS A 193 6.11 -9.58 -4.17
CA LYS A 193 5.87 -11.03 -4.22
C LYS A 193 4.48 -11.38 -4.76
N VAL A 194 3.45 -10.64 -4.31
CA VAL A 194 2.08 -10.81 -4.83
C VAL A 194 1.99 -10.34 -6.28
N ALA A 195 2.61 -9.20 -6.62
CA ALA A 195 2.65 -8.67 -7.98
C ALA A 195 3.28 -9.65 -8.97
N GLU A 196 4.37 -10.31 -8.60
CA GLU A 196 5.02 -11.35 -9.42
C GLU A 196 4.04 -12.52 -9.70
N ALA A 197 3.32 -12.98 -8.69
CA ALA A 197 2.31 -14.04 -8.87
C ALA A 197 1.17 -13.58 -9.78
N LEU A 198 0.73 -12.33 -9.66
CA LEU A 198 -0.31 -11.75 -10.53
C LEU A 198 0.16 -11.63 -11.97
N VAL A 199 1.38 -11.16 -12.21
CA VAL A 199 1.96 -11.07 -13.56
C VAL A 199 2.08 -12.44 -14.21
N LYS A 200 2.47 -13.47 -13.44
CA LYS A 200 2.70 -14.82 -13.95
C LYS A 200 1.42 -15.62 -14.17
N HIS A 201 0.40 -15.42 -13.32
CA HIS A 201 -0.78 -16.30 -13.28
C HIS A 201 -2.12 -15.56 -13.39
N GLY A 202 -2.13 -14.22 -13.42
CA GLY A 202 -3.34 -13.39 -13.37
C GLY A 202 -4.05 -13.39 -12.02
N SER A 203 -3.68 -14.30 -11.11
CA SER A 203 -4.31 -14.47 -9.80
C SER A 203 -3.37 -15.09 -8.78
N VAL A 204 -3.63 -14.84 -7.49
CA VAL A 204 -2.93 -15.54 -6.41
C VAL A 204 -3.67 -16.83 -6.09
N ARG A 205 -3.03 -17.96 -6.32
CA ARG A 205 -3.59 -19.27 -5.98
C ARG A 205 -3.55 -19.46 -4.47
N ARG A 206 -4.72 -19.64 -3.86
CA ARG A 206 -4.89 -20.03 -2.45
C ARG A 206 -5.52 -21.40 -2.37
N GLY A 207 -5.06 -22.21 -1.43
CA GLY A 207 -5.74 -23.47 -1.12
C GLY A 207 -7.17 -23.16 -0.66
N TYR A 208 -8.15 -23.76 -1.29
CA TYR A 208 -9.56 -23.65 -0.92
C TYR A 208 -10.00 -24.98 -0.30
N LEU A 209 -10.31 -24.97 1.00
CA LEU A 209 -10.76 -26.16 1.71
C LEU A 209 -12.26 -26.39 1.59
N GLY A 210 -13.01 -25.44 0.98
CA GLY A 210 -14.45 -25.55 0.85
C GLY A 210 -15.22 -25.36 2.16
N VAL A 211 -14.56 -24.90 3.21
CA VAL A 211 -15.18 -24.66 4.52
C VAL A 211 -15.30 -23.16 4.80
N ARG A 212 -16.39 -22.76 5.42
CA ARG A 212 -16.58 -21.42 5.98
C ARG A 212 -16.50 -21.52 7.50
N SER A 213 -15.84 -20.57 8.12
CA SER A 213 -15.79 -20.45 9.59
C SER A 213 -16.57 -19.21 10.05
N GLN A 214 -17.22 -19.32 11.20
CA GLN A 214 -17.84 -18.19 11.88
C GLN A 214 -17.61 -18.31 13.39
N PRO A 215 -17.54 -17.19 14.13
CA PRO A 215 -17.61 -17.22 15.58
C PRO A 215 -18.96 -17.79 16.02
N VAL A 216 -18.93 -18.72 16.93
CA VAL A 216 -20.13 -19.31 17.58
C VAL A 216 -19.98 -19.20 19.06
N GLU A 217 -21.07 -18.92 19.76
CA GLU A 217 -21.11 -19.00 21.23
C GLU A 217 -21.10 -20.47 21.65
N ILE A 218 -20.30 -20.78 22.64
CA ILE A 218 -20.26 -22.12 23.22
C ILE A 218 -21.41 -22.22 24.20
N PRO A 219 -22.35 -23.15 24.04
CA PRO A 219 -23.43 -23.35 25.01
C PRO A 219 -22.89 -23.58 26.43
N LEU A 220 -23.56 -23.05 27.43
CA LEU A 220 -23.11 -23.10 28.85
C LEU A 220 -22.78 -24.51 29.32
N ASN A 221 -23.53 -25.51 28.86
CA ASN A 221 -23.28 -26.92 29.18
C ASN A 221 -22.02 -27.52 28.53
N GLN A 222 -21.42 -26.81 27.59
CA GLN A 222 -20.17 -27.23 26.90
C GLN A 222 -18.96 -26.35 27.27
N GLN A 223 -19.16 -25.34 28.11
CA GLN A 223 -18.06 -24.44 28.55
C GLN A 223 -17.21 -25.04 29.68
N SER A 224 -17.63 -26.13 30.29
CA SER A 224 -16.91 -26.76 31.41
C SER A 224 -15.48 -27.15 31.00
N GLY A 225 -14.49 -26.55 31.65
CA GLY A 225 -13.06 -26.74 31.37
C GLY A 225 -12.49 -25.92 30.23
N LEU A 226 -13.24 -24.95 29.69
CA LEU A 226 -12.77 -24.04 28.64
C LEU A 226 -12.58 -22.61 29.19
N ASP A 227 -11.41 -22.02 28.93
CA ASP A 227 -11.12 -20.61 29.28
C ASP A 227 -11.68 -19.61 28.26
N ARG A 228 -12.79 -19.96 27.57
CA ARG A 228 -13.38 -19.12 26.53
C ARG A 228 -14.87 -19.41 26.33
N GLU A 229 -15.61 -18.37 26.02
CA GLU A 229 -17.06 -18.40 25.75
C GLU A 229 -17.39 -18.56 24.26
N GLN A 230 -16.41 -18.38 23.39
CA GLN A 230 -16.58 -18.42 21.94
C GLN A 230 -15.62 -19.42 21.28
N ALA A 231 -16.08 -20.05 20.23
CA ALA A 231 -15.30 -20.95 19.36
C ALA A 231 -15.50 -20.56 17.89
N ILE A 232 -14.70 -21.16 17.01
CA ILE A 232 -14.89 -21.04 15.58
C ILE A 232 -15.63 -22.29 15.11
N GLY A 233 -16.87 -22.10 14.67
CA GLY A 233 -17.65 -23.13 13.99
C GLY A 233 -17.23 -23.25 12.52
N LEU A 234 -17.17 -24.46 12.01
CA LEU A 234 -16.98 -24.76 10.57
C LEU A 234 -18.36 -25.04 9.95
N LEU A 235 -18.62 -24.43 8.79
CA LEU A 235 -19.82 -24.62 7.99
C LEU A 235 -19.46 -25.27 6.65
#